data_6d8e102cce234624f3a8349d2d8b0454
#
_entry.id   6d8e102cce234624f3a8349d2d8b0454
#
_cell.length_a   1.000
_cell.length_b   1.000
_cell.length_c   1.000
_cell.angle_alpha   90.00
_cell.angle_beta   90.00
_cell.angle_gamma   90.00
#
_symmetry.space_group_name_H-M   'P 1'
#
loop_
_entity.id
_entity.type
_entity.pdbx_description
1 polymer ?
#
loop_
_entity_poly.entity_id
_entity_poly.type
_entity_poly.pdbx_seq_one_letter_code
_entity_poly.pdbx_strand_id
1 'polypeptide(L)'
;ASVNCLDRQLETRGDKTALLFEPDSPDAPAQHVTYRELYERTCRLGNALRNLGVKKGDRVTIYLPMIVDAAVAMLACARIGAIHSVVFGGFAPNSIADRVSDCQSKLIITADEGLRGGRRIPLKANVDAALKLPGTNTVETVLVVRHTGGAVDMQAPRDRWFHDVVDSQPATCEPERMNAEDPLFILYTSGSTGKPKGVLHTTGGYLLYAAYTHEAVFDLREDDIYWCTADVGWVTGHSYIVYGPLANGATSLMFEGVPNYPDTSRFWNVIDKHKVSIFYTAPTAIRALMREGEEPVKKTSRASLRLLGSVGEPINPEAWRWYYEVVGDSRCPIVDTWWQTE
;
A
#
# COMPACT_ATOMS: atom_id res chain seq x y z
N ALA A 1 13.92 8.03 3.56
CA ALA A 1 12.64 8.00 2.84
C ALA A 1 11.52 8.67 3.64
N SER A 2 11.27 8.23 4.89
CA SER A 2 10.16 8.74 5.73
C SER A 2 10.16 10.27 5.88
N VAL A 3 11.31 10.90 6.14
CA VAL A 3 11.44 12.36 6.26
C VAL A 3 10.94 13.10 5.01
N ASN A 4 11.27 12.59 3.81
CA ASN A 4 10.85 13.22 2.56
C ASN A 4 9.34 13.05 2.30
N CYS A 5 8.75 11.95 2.75
CA CYS A 5 7.33 11.68 2.60
C CYS A 5 6.46 12.39 3.63
N LEU A 6 6.99 12.69 4.82
CA LEU A 6 6.20 13.20 5.95
C LEU A 6 6.72 14.53 6.49
N ASP A 7 7.91 14.56 7.10
CA ASP A 7 8.41 15.73 7.83
C ASP A 7 8.47 16.98 6.94
N ARG A 8 8.93 16.83 5.69
CA ARG A 8 9.01 17.93 4.72
C ARG A 8 7.66 18.52 4.34
N GLN A 9 6.57 17.78 4.55
CA GLN A 9 5.22 18.22 4.22
C GLN A 9 4.55 18.98 5.37
N LEU A 10 5.05 18.84 6.60
CA LEU A 10 4.36 19.32 7.81
C LEU A 10 4.18 20.83 7.85
N GLU A 11 5.16 21.58 7.38
CA GLU A 11 5.12 23.04 7.44
C GLU A 11 4.03 23.63 6.53
N THR A 12 3.91 23.13 5.30
CA THR A 12 3.03 23.69 4.28
C THR A 12 1.80 22.85 3.99
N ARG A 13 1.83 21.55 4.28
CA ARG A 13 0.78 20.57 3.96
C ARG A 13 0.38 19.70 5.16
N GLY A 14 0.72 20.11 6.39
CA GLY A 14 0.44 19.30 7.59
C GLY A 14 -1.03 18.90 7.71
N ASP A 15 -1.93 19.80 7.36
CA ASP A 15 -3.38 19.60 7.46
C ASP A 15 -4.02 19.11 6.14
N LYS A 16 -3.22 18.95 5.06
CA LYS A 16 -3.66 18.34 3.80
C LYS A 16 -3.86 16.84 4.00
N THR A 17 -4.88 16.28 3.36
CA THR A 17 -5.06 14.82 3.30
C THR A 17 -3.89 14.17 2.56
N ALA A 18 -3.16 13.31 3.25
CA ALA A 18 -2.09 12.49 2.69
C ALA A 18 -2.65 11.19 2.11
N LEU A 19 -3.43 10.48 2.93
CA LEU A 19 -4.11 9.25 2.54
C LEU A 19 -5.62 9.41 2.66
N LEU A 20 -6.30 9.15 1.58
CA LEU A 20 -7.76 9.04 1.52
C LEU A 20 -8.09 7.54 1.46
N PHE A 21 -8.54 6.98 2.57
CA PHE A 21 -8.87 5.56 2.65
C PHE A 21 -10.34 5.31 2.32
N GLU A 22 -10.57 4.48 1.32
CA GLU A 22 -11.91 3.99 0.96
C GLU A 22 -12.01 2.52 1.34
N PRO A 23 -12.91 2.14 2.27
CA PRO A 23 -13.07 0.77 2.75
C PRO A 23 -13.71 -0.14 1.70
N ASP A 24 -13.63 -1.47 1.93
CA ASP A 24 -14.26 -2.50 1.08
C ASP A 24 -15.77 -2.29 0.97
N SER A 25 -16.47 -2.08 2.09
CA SER A 25 -17.91 -1.77 2.08
C SER A 25 -18.14 -0.32 1.63
N PRO A 26 -19.00 -0.09 0.61
CA PRO A 26 -19.36 1.26 0.18
C PRO A 26 -20.13 2.06 1.24
N ASP A 27 -20.79 1.37 2.18
CA ASP A 27 -21.58 1.97 3.24
C ASP A 27 -20.72 2.40 4.45
N ALA A 28 -19.49 1.92 4.54
CA ALA A 28 -18.58 2.32 5.58
C ALA A 28 -17.98 3.72 5.27
N PRO A 29 -17.72 4.53 6.33
CA PRO A 29 -17.18 5.86 6.12
C PRO A 29 -15.73 5.80 5.61
N ALA A 30 -15.43 6.60 4.61
CA ALA A 30 -14.06 6.85 4.19
C ALA A 30 -13.29 7.61 5.28
N GLN A 31 -11.97 7.43 5.32
CA GLN A 31 -11.10 8.14 6.26
C GLN A 31 -10.18 9.10 5.51
N HIS A 32 -10.08 10.33 6.01
CA HIS A 32 -9.11 11.30 5.55
C HIS A 32 -8.00 11.39 6.61
N VAL A 33 -6.81 10.95 6.25
CA VAL A 33 -5.64 11.00 7.14
C VAL A 33 -4.72 12.11 6.64
N THR A 34 -4.54 13.14 7.45
CA THR A 34 -3.65 14.26 7.12
C THR A 34 -2.18 13.87 7.17
N TYR A 35 -1.30 14.68 6.56
CA TYR A 35 0.15 14.47 6.68
C TYR A 35 0.61 14.49 8.14
N ARG A 36 0.04 15.35 8.96
CA ARG A 36 0.33 15.43 10.41
C ARG A 36 -0.09 14.16 11.14
N GLU A 37 -1.31 13.69 10.92
CA GLU A 37 -1.78 12.44 11.53
C GLU A 37 -0.98 11.23 11.06
N LEU A 38 -0.64 11.17 9.78
CA LEU A 38 0.19 10.09 9.22
C LEU A 38 1.61 10.11 9.82
N TYR A 39 2.19 11.30 9.96
CA TYR A 39 3.48 11.50 10.65
C TYR A 39 3.43 11.00 12.09
N GLU A 40 2.43 11.41 12.86
CA GLU A 40 2.29 11.03 14.27
C GLU A 40 2.10 9.50 14.42
N ARG A 41 1.24 8.89 13.61
CA ARG A 41 1.04 7.42 13.60
C ARG A 41 2.35 6.69 13.25
N THR A 42 3.08 7.19 12.26
CA THR A 42 4.38 6.64 11.85
C THR A 42 5.42 6.76 12.98
N CYS A 43 5.47 7.88 13.66
CA CYS A 43 6.38 8.09 14.79
C CYS A 43 6.06 7.15 15.97
N ARG A 44 4.78 7.01 16.32
CA ARG A 44 4.35 6.09 17.38
C ARG A 44 4.76 4.66 17.06
N LEU A 45 4.49 4.19 15.86
CA LEU A 45 4.91 2.85 15.45
C LEU A 45 6.43 2.71 15.39
N GLY A 46 7.17 3.72 14.90
CA GLY A 46 8.63 3.71 14.90
C GLY A 46 9.22 3.54 16.30
N ASN A 47 8.68 4.27 17.28
CA ASN A 47 9.08 4.13 18.69
C ASN A 47 8.71 2.74 19.25
N ALA A 48 7.51 2.24 18.93
CA ALA A 48 7.09 0.90 19.35
C ALA A 48 8.03 -0.19 18.81
N LEU A 49 8.40 -0.12 17.53
CA LEU A 49 9.33 -1.07 16.91
C LEU A 49 10.71 -1.03 17.59
N ARG A 50 11.23 0.17 17.89
CA ARG A 50 12.50 0.31 18.65
C ARG A 50 12.39 -0.31 20.04
N ASN A 51 11.30 -0.09 20.76
CA ASN A 51 11.06 -0.67 22.08
C ASN A 51 10.91 -2.20 22.04
N LEU A 52 10.48 -2.75 20.91
CA LEU A 52 10.45 -4.19 20.63
C LEU A 52 11.82 -4.73 20.14
N GLY A 53 12.84 -3.91 20.16
CA GLY A 53 14.21 -4.31 19.82
C GLY A 53 14.54 -4.32 18.32
N VAL A 54 13.67 -3.75 17.46
CA VAL A 54 13.97 -3.59 16.03
C VAL A 54 15.02 -2.48 15.85
N LYS A 55 16.06 -2.78 15.08
CA LYS A 55 17.20 -1.89 14.82
C LYS A 55 17.36 -1.64 13.33
N LYS A 56 18.18 -0.64 12.98
CA LYS A 56 18.63 -0.42 11.59
C LYS A 56 19.15 -1.72 10.98
N GLY A 57 18.64 -2.05 9.79
CA GLY A 57 18.99 -3.26 9.05
C GLY A 57 18.20 -4.53 9.44
N ASP A 58 17.42 -4.51 10.52
CA ASP A 58 16.50 -5.62 10.82
C ASP A 58 15.36 -5.66 9.79
N ARG A 59 14.86 -6.86 9.48
CA ARG A 59 13.74 -7.07 8.55
C ARG A 59 12.44 -7.20 9.31
N VAL A 60 11.43 -6.50 8.81
CA VAL A 60 10.06 -6.52 9.31
C VAL A 60 9.14 -6.96 8.18
N THR A 61 8.42 -8.05 8.37
CA THR A 61 7.41 -8.50 7.41
C THR A 61 6.09 -7.78 7.68
N ILE A 62 5.49 -7.23 6.62
CA ILE A 62 4.18 -6.57 6.67
C ILE A 62 3.19 -7.42 5.88
N TYR A 63 2.22 -8.02 6.56
CA TYR A 63 1.16 -8.83 5.95
C TYR A 63 -0.19 -8.25 6.37
N LEU A 64 -0.55 -7.16 5.71
CA LEU A 64 -1.73 -6.34 5.99
C LEU A 64 -2.61 -6.23 4.74
N PRO A 65 -3.92 -5.99 4.90
CA PRO A 65 -4.76 -5.57 3.79
C PRO A 65 -4.44 -4.12 3.39
N MET A 66 -5.10 -3.61 2.36
CA MET A 66 -4.93 -2.24 1.87
C MET A 66 -5.58 -1.21 2.80
N ILE A 67 -5.08 -1.11 4.03
CA ILE A 67 -5.49 -0.17 5.08
C ILE A 67 -4.37 0.83 5.39
N VAL A 68 -4.71 1.93 6.03
CA VAL A 68 -3.77 3.00 6.40
C VAL A 68 -2.55 2.47 7.17
N ASP A 69 -2.78 1.48 8.04
CA ASP A 69 -1.73 0.87 8.86
C ASP A 69 -0.63 0.19 8.02
N ALA A 70 -0.92 -0.24 6.79
CA ALA A 70 0.09 -0.77 5.88
C ALA A 70 1.09 0.32 5.45
N ALA A 71 0.60 1.50 5.09
CA ALA A 71 1.47 2.64 4.77
C ALA A 71 2.23 3.15 6.00
N VAL A 72 1.56 3.21 7.16
CA VAL A 72 2.20 3.55 8.45
C VAL A 72 3.34 2.59 8.77
N ALA A 73 3.14 1.28 8.57
CA ALA A 73 4.15 0.26 8.82
C ALA A 73 5.38 0.40 7.90
N MET A 74 5.15 0.63 6.61
CA MET A 74 6.23 0.87 5.64
C MET A 74 7.06 2.11 6.02
N LEU A 75 6.39 3.22 6.32
CA LEU A 75 7.03 4.49 6.66
C LEU A 75 7.73 4.44 8.02
N ALA A 76 7.18 3.70 9.00
CA ALA A 76 7.80 3.52 10.31
C ALA A 76 9.09 2.69 10.22
N CYS A 77 9.10 1.62 9.43
CA CYS A 77 10.32 0.87 9.13
C CYS A 77 11.36 1.77 8.48
N ALA A 78 10.97 2.52 7.45
CA ALA A 78 11.86 3.48 6.78
C ALA A 78 12.40 4.56 7.74
N ARG A 79 11.59 4.97 8.74
CA ARG A 79 11.99 5.98 9.71
C ARG A 79 13.09 5.52 10.65
N ILE A 80 13.06 4.26 11.07
CA ILE A 80 14.04 3.69 12.00
C ILE A 80 15.16 2.92 11.30
N GLY A 81 15.22 2.95 9.97
CA GLY A 81 16.22 2.22 9.17
C GLY A 81 16.02 0.71 9.13
N ALA A 82 14.85 0.20 9.52
CA ALA A 82 14.49 -1.19 9.34
C ALA A 82 14.10 -1.44 7.88
N ILE A 83 14.33 -2.66 7.39
CA ILE A 83 14.04 -3.08 6.03
C ILE A 83 12.67 -3.75 6.03
N HIS A 84 11.68 -3.18 5.38
CA HIS A 84 10.38 -3.83 5.29
C HIS A 84 10.28 -4.83 4.13
N SER A 85 9.50 -5.88 4.34
CA SER A 85 9.12 -6.87 3.33
C SER A 85 7.60 -7.01 3.36
N VAL A 86 6.94 -6.40 2.37
CA VAL A 86 5.48 -6.48 2.28
C VAL A 86 5.08 -7.75 1.55
N VAL A 87 4.13 -8.46 2.13
CA VAL A 87 3.54 -9.68 1.55
C VAL A 87 2.08 -9.39 1.22
N PHE A 88 1.69 -9.69 -0.01
CA PHE A 88 0.30 -9.49 -0.46
C PHE A 88 -0.69 -10.22 0.45
N GLY A 89 -1.71 -9.51 0.96
CA GLY A 89 -2.70 -10.05 1.91
C GLY A 89 -3.52 -11.25 1.43
N GLY A 90 -3.50 -11.52 0.13
CA GLY A 90 -4.14 -12.70 -0.46
C GLY A 90 -3.26 -13.96 -0.53
N PHE A 91 -2.00 -13.89 -0.08
CA PHE A 91 -1.10 -15.04 -0.14
C PHE A 91 -1.35 -16.05 0.98
N ALA A 92 -1.11 -17.34 0.65
CA ALA A 92 -1.23 -18.47 1.55
C ALA A 92 -0.06 -18.54 2.57
N PRO A 93 -0.21 -19.28 3.68
CA PRO A 93 0.81 -19.41 4.72
C PRO A 93 2.21 -19.76 4.23
N ASN A 94 2.34 -20.68 3.27
CA ASN A 94 3.64 -21.06 2.70
C ASN A 94 4.37 -19.87 2.08
N SER A 95 3.64 -19.00 1.38
CA SER A 95 4.23 -17.80 0.76
C SER A 95 4.73 -16.79 1.80
N ILE A 96 4.10 -16.72 2.96
CA ILE A 96 4.55 -15.91 4.10
C ILE A 96 5.82 -16.52 4.67
N ALA A 97 5.80 -17.83 4.96
CA ALA A 97 6.92 -18.55 5.56
C ALA A 97 8.19 -18.48 4.69
N ASP A 98 8.06 -18.68 3.37
CA ASP A 98 9.18 -18.61 2.43
C ASP A 98 9.88 -17.25 2.50
N ARG A 99 9.11 -16.15 2.53
CA ARG A 99 9.65 -14.79 2.60
C ARG A 99 10.26 -14.46 3.95
N VAL A 100 9.59 -14.84 5.03
CA VAL A 100 10.09 -14.69 6.40
C VAL A 100 11.40 -15.44 6.58
N SER A 101 11.47 -16.66 6.08
CA SER A 101 12.68 -17.50 6.14
C SER A 101 13.82 -16.93 5.31
N ASP A 102 13.55 -16.48 4.08
CA ASP A 102 14.57 -15.95 3.19
C ASP A 102 15.17 -14.64 3.71
N CYS A 103 14.35 -13.68 4.11
CA CYS A 103 14.85 -12.39 4.63
C CYS A 103 15.20 -12.44 6.12
N GLN A 104 14.99 -13.56 6.81
CA GLN A 104 15.22 -13.69 8.26
C GLN A 104 14.50 -12.59 9.06
N SER A 105 13.19 -12.49 8.84
CA SER A 105 12.35 -11.46 9.45
C SER A 105 12.28 -11.62 10.96
N LYS A 106 12.45 -10.52 11.67
CA LYS A 106 12.43 -10.48 13.14
C LYS A 106 11.03 -10.25 13.71
N LEU A 107 10.21 -9.53 12.99
CA LEU A 107 8.88 -9.11 13.43
C LEU A 107 7.90 -9.17 12.26
N ILE A 108 6.65 -9.54 12.54
CA ILE A 108 5.54 -9.49 11.58
C ILE A 108 4.51 -8.48 12.08
N ILE A 109 4.01 -7.63 11.17
CA ILE A 109 2.83 -6.78 11.39
C ILE A 109 1.71 -7.35 10.53
N THR A 110 0.60 -7.73 11.16
CA THR A 110 -0.57 -8.28 10.48
C THR A 110 -1.85 -7.69 11.06
N ALA A 111 -3.02 -8.12 10.57
CA ALA A 111 -4.32 -7.77 11.12
C ALA A 111 -5.06 -9.04 11.59
N ASP A 112 -6.11 -8.84 12.38
CA ASP A 112 -7.02 -9.93 12.72
C ASP A 112 -7.54 -10.59 11.44
N GLU A 113 -8.19 -9.81 10.58
CA GLU A 113 -8.69 -10.21 9.29
C GLU A 113 -8.54 -9.05 8.29
N GLY A 114 -8.64 -9.34 7.00
CA GLY A 114 -8.82 -8.36 5.93
C GLY A 114 -10.22 -8.47 5.33
N LEU A 115 -10.66 -7.43 4.63
CA LEU A 115 -11.89 -7.43 3.86
C LEU A 115 -11.56 -7.40 2.37
N ARG A 116 -12.25 -8.20 1.57
CA ARG A 116 -12.06 -8.20 0.12
C ARG A 116 -13.32 -8.65 -0.60
N GLY A 117 -14.04 -7.71 -1.17
CA GLY A 117 -15.29 -7.98 -1.89
C GLY A 117 -16.36 -8.57 -0.96
N GLY A 118 -16.52 -8.03 0.24
CA GLY A 118 -17.44 -8.50 1.26
C GLY A 118 -17.00 -9.78 1.98
N ARG A 119 -15.83 -10.34 1.66
CA ARG A 119 -15.32 -11.57 2.28
C ARG A 119 -14.24 -11.25 3.29
N ARG A 120 -14.22 -12.01 4.38
CA ARG A 120 -13.18 -11.95 5.40
C ARG A 120 -12.01 -12.84 5.03
N ILE A 121 -10.80 -12.32 5.12
CA ILE A 121 -9.54 -13.04 4.89
C ILE A 121 -8.86 -13.23 6.24
N PRO A 122 -8.60 -14.46 6.70
CA PRO A 122 -8.10 -14.74 8.05
C PRO A 122 -6.58 -14.50 8.15
N LEU A 123 -6.16 -13.24 8.17
CA LEU A 123 -4.74 -12.87 8.10
C LEU A 123 -3.93 -13.40 9.28
N LYS A 124 -4.39 -13.20 10.50
CA LYS A 124 -3.70 -13.70 11.70
C LYS A 124 -3.58 -15.23 11.69
N ALA A 125 -4.64 -15.94 11.30
CA ALA A 125 -4.59 -17.40 11.20
C ALA A 125 -3.59 -17.89 10.13
N ASN A 126 -3.47 -17.18 9.03
CA ASN A 126 -2.45 -17.45 8.00
C ASN A 126 -1.03 -17.25 8.54
N VAL A 127 -0.80 -16.19 9.33
CA VAL A 127 0.49 -15.96 10.00
C VAL A 127 0.78 -17.09 10.99
N ASP A 128 -0.18 -17.51 11.79
CA ASP A 128 0.00 -18.61 12.75
C ASP A 128 0.33 -19.93 12.06
N ALA A 129 -0.30 -20.20 10.92
CA ALA A 129 0.02 -21.38 10.11
C ALA A 129 1.44 -21.26 9.49
N ALA A 130 1.82 -20.10 9.01
CA ALA A 130 3.15 -19.83 8.46
C ALA A 130 4.25 -20.04 9.51
N LEU A 131 4.03 -19.58 10.74
CA LEU A 131 5.02 -19.67 11.82
C LEU A 131 5.21 -21.09 12.40
N LYS A 132 4.42 -22.07 11.95
CA LYS A 132 4.64 -23.50 12.21
C LYS A 132 5.57 -24.15 11.17
N LEU A 133 5.87 -23.45 10.09
CA LEU A 133 6.73 -23.96 9.00
C LEU A 133 8.21 -23.72 9.31
N PRO A 134 9.12 -24.53 8.75
CA PRO A 134 10.55 -24.39 8.97
C PRO A 134 11.09 -23.02 8.54
N GLY A 135 12.12 -22.52 9.23
CA GLY A 135 12.83 -21.30 8.87
C GLY A 135 12.21 -19.99 9.39
N THR A 136 11.06 -20.07 10.09
CA THR A 136 10.35 -18.89 10.61
C THR A 136 10.67 -18.57 12.07
N ASN A 137 11.59 -19.29 12.69
CA ASN A 137 11.99 -19.17 14.10
C ASN A 137 12.72 -17.87 14.44
N THR A 138 13.02 -17.03 13.46
CA THR A 138 13.57 -15.68 13.66
C THR A 138 12.54 -14.66 14.13
N VAL A 139 11.25 -14.97 13.97
CA VAL A 139 10.16 -14.07 14.36
C VAL A 139 9.96 -14.10 15.87
N GLU A 140 10.30 -12.99 16.51
CA GLU A 140 10.18 -12.81 17.95
C GLU A 140 8.84 -12.21 18.36
N THR A 141 8.23 -11.39 17.49
CA THR A 141 6.99 -10.65 17.78
C THR A 141 6.06 -10.62 16.58
N VAL A 142 4.76 -10.73 16.85
CA VAL A 142 3.69 -10.49 15.89
C VAL A 142 2.81 -9.36 16.43
N LEU A 143 2.76 -8.24 15.72
CA LEU A 143 1.83 -7.14 16.01
C LEU A 143 0.54 -7.33 15.20
N VAL A 144 -0.60 -7.32 15.88
CA VAL A 144 -1.91 -7.58 15.27
C VAL A 144 -2.77 -6.33 15.32
N VAL A 145 -3.07 -5.77 14.15
CA VAL A 145 -4.02 -4.66 14.00
C VAL A 145 -5.45 -5.21 14.16
N ARG A 146 -6.25 -4.54 14.96
CA ARG A 146 -7.69 -4.84 15.07
C ARG A 146 -8.43 -4.10 13.97
N HIS A 147 -8.69 -4.79 12.87
CA HIS A 147 -9.34 -4.21 11.69
C HIS A 147 -10.83 -4.52 11.62
N THR A 148 -11.19 -5.80 11.70
CA THR A 148 -12.59 -6.23 11.59
C THR A 148 -13.23 -6.51 12.96
N GLY A 149 -12.43 -6.62 14.01
CA GLY A 149 -12.85 -7.07 15.33
C GLY A 149 -13.13 -8.58 15.40
N GLY A 150 -12.68 -9.34 14.40
CA GLY A 150 -12.77 -10.80 14.39
C GLY A 150 -12.00 -11.44 15.55
N ALA A 151 -12.50 -12.54 16.04
CA ALA A 151 -11.83 -13.31 17.07
C ALA A 151 -10.60 -14.02 16.50
N VAL A 152 -9.45 -13.80 17.12
CA VAL A 152 -8.18 -14.43 16.72
C VAL A 152 -7.48 -15.05 17.94
N ASP A 153 -6.73 -16.10 17.69
CA ASP A 153 -5.86 -16.69 18.71
C ASP A 153 -4.61 -15.82 18.90
N MET A 154 -4.35 -15.41 20.14
CA MET A 154 -3.21 -14.57 20.52
C MET A 154 -2.25 -15.38 21.42
N GLN A 155 -1.11 -15.73 20.89
CA GLN A 155 -0.11 -16.56 21.58
C GLN A 155 0.94 -15.70 22.31
N ALA A 156 0.66 -15.40 23.59
CA ALA A 156 1.59 -14.69 24.44
C ALA A 156 2.88 -15.51 24.70
N PRO A 157 4.04 -14.87 24.83
CA PRO A 157 4.30 -13.42 24.78
C PRO A 157 4.57 -12.88 23.38
N ARG A 158 4.55 -13.74 22.34
CA ARG A 158 4.90 -13.40 20.95
C ARG A 158 3.93 -12.40 20.32
N ASP A 159 2.62 -12.67 20.48
CA ASP A 159 1.56 -11.90 19.84
C ASP A 159 1.11 -10.75 20.73
N ARG A 160 1.02 -9.56 20.13
CA ARG A 160 0.58 -8.35 20.82
C ARG A 160 -0.40 -7.58 19.97
N TRP A 161 -1.41 -7.01 20.57
CA TRP A 161 -2.28 -6.09 19.88
C TRP A 161 -1.50 -4.81 19.51
N PHE A 162 -1.64 -4.38 18.27
CA PHE A 162 -0.96 -3.20 17.73
C PHE A 162 -1.25 -1.95 18.58
N HIS A 163 -2.52 -1.68 18.88
CA HIS A 163 -2.94 -0.51 19.64
C HIS A 163 -2.37 -0.49 21.08
N ASP A 164 -2.27 -1.65 21.73
CA ASP A 164 -1.72 -1.71 23.12
C ASP A 164 -0.24 -1.29 23.15
N VAL A 165 0.49 -1.50 22.06
CA VAL A 165 1.93 -1.24 21.98
C VAL A 165 2.22 0.13 21.40
N VAL A 166 1.38 0.61 20.48
CA VAL A 166 1.65 1.79 19.63
C VAL A 166 0.99 3.06 20.19
N ASP A 167 -0.25 3.00 20.68
CA ASP A 167 -1.02 4.21 21.01
C ASP A 167 -0.42 5.03 22.15
N SER A 168 0.29 4.38 23.08
CA SER A 168 0.95 5.03 24.21
C SER A 168 2.31 5.64 23.87
N GLN A 169 2.82 5.42 22.66
CA GLN A 169 4.13 5.91 22.25
C GLN A 169 4.12 7.42 21.91
N PRO A 170 5.27 8.11 22.09
CA PRO A 170 5.38 9.50 21.66
C PRO A 170 5.06 9.69 20.17
N ALA A 171 4.38 10.79 19.85
CA ALA A 171 4.04 11.18 18.48
C ALA A 171 5.22 11.78 17.68
N THR A 172 6.40 11.81 18.27
CA THR A 172 7.67 12.21 17.65
C THR A 172 8.66 11.07 17.74
N CYS A 173 9.40 10.84 16.66
CA CYS A 173 10.41 9.79 16.59
C CYS A 173 11.56 10.29 15.74
N GLU A 174 12.75 10.39 16.31
CA GLU A 174 13.95 10.83 15.57
C GLU A 174 14.25 9.86 14.42
N PRO A 175 14.36 10.35 13.16
CA PRO A 175 14.63 9.48 12.04
C PRO A 175 16.07 8.97 12.06
N GLU A 176 16.26 7.71 11.69
CA GLU A 176 17.58 7.13 11.50
C GLU A 176 18.29 7.78 10.30
N ARG A 177 19.57 8.06 10.47
CA ARG A 177 20.42 8.56 9.38
C ARG A 177 20.75 7.44 8.41
N MET A 178 20.32 7.61 7.16
CA MET A 178 20.50 6.63 6.09
C MET A 178 21.39 7.19 4.98
N ASN A 179 22.30 6.34 4.49
CA ASN A 179 22.99 6.61 3.23
C ASN A 179 22.05 6.29 2.05
N ALA A 180 22.36 6.83 0.87
CA ALA A 180 21.58 6.58 -0.33
C ALA A 180 21.48 5.08 -0.67
N GLU A 181 22.57 4.35 -0.45
CA GLU A 181 22.69 2.91 -0.72
C GLU A 181 22.23 2.00 0.43
N ASP A 182 21.82 2.56 1.57
CA ASP A 182 21.27 1.75 2.64
C ASP A 182 19.95 1.10 2.18
N PRO A 183 19.71 -0.18 2.49
CA PRO A 183 18.49 -0.89 2.13
C PRO A 183 17.22 -0.20 2.66
N LEU A 184 16.18 -0.16 1.84
CA LEU A 184 14.86 0.36 2.20
C LEU A 184 13.84 -0.77 2.35
N PHE A 185 13.72 -1.63 1.35
CA PHE A 185 12.81 -2.76 1.37
C PHE A 185 13.28 -3.93 0.51
N ILE A 186 12.68 -5.09 0.79
CA ILE A 186 12.80 -6.29 -0.04
C ILE A 186 11.41 -6.61 -0.57
N LEU A 187 11.29 -6.77 -1.89
CA LEU A 187 10.06 -7.20 -2.52
C LEU A 187 10.29 -8.45 -3.36
N TYR A 188 9.44 -9.45 -3.18
CA TYR A 188 9.61 -10.75 -3.80
C TYR A 188 8.83 -10.87 -5.11
N THR A 189 9.53 -11.31 -6.15
CA THR A 189 8.94 -11.68 -7.44
C THR A 189 8.75 -13.20 -7.53
N SER A 190 7.87 -13.65 -8.43
CA SER A 190 7.56 -15.08 -8.61
C SER A 190 8.74 -15.94 -9.07
N GLY A 191 9.79 -15.32 -9.61
CA GLY A 191 10.99 -15.99 -10.11
C GLY A 191 10.74 -17.09 -11.15
N SER A 192 11.62 -17.21 -12.11
CA SER A 192 11.55 -18.26 -13.15
C SER A 192 11.76 -19.68 -12.64
N THR A 193 12.28 -19.85 -11.43
CA THR A 193 12.64 -21.15 -10.82
C THR A 193 11.63 -21.67 -9.80
N GLY A 194 10.47 -21.01 -9.67
CA GLY A 194 9.42 -21.37 -8.72
C GLY A 194 9.63 -20.93 -7.28
N LYS A 195 10.86 -20.54 -6.89
CA LYS A 195 11.09 -19.90 -5.58
C LYS A 195 11.04 -18.39 -5.72
N PRO A 196 10.36 -17.67 -4.79
CA PRO A 196 10.38 -16.22 -4.78
C PRO A 196 11.81 -15.68 -4.70
N LYS A 197 12.08 -14.63 -5.48
CA LYS A 197 13.37 -13.92 -5.44
C LYS A 197 13.16 -12.54 -4.79
N GLY A 198 13.90 -12.27 -3.73
CA GLY A 198 13.88 -10.99 -3.05
C GLY A 198 14.70 -9.94 -3.81
N VAL A 199 14.04 -8.91 -4.30
CA VAL A 199 14.70 -7.73 -4.89
C VAL A 199 14.89 -6.71 -3.79
N LEU A 200 16.14 -6.30 -3.56
CA LEU A 200 16.50 -5.29 -2.56
C LEU A 200 16.56 -3.93 -3.22
N HIS A 201 15.75 -3.00 -2.72
CA HIS A 201 15.80 -1.59 -3.12
C HIS A 201 16.50 -0.75 -2.06
N THR A 202 17.36 0.19 -2.52
CA THR A 202 18.07 1.13 -1.67
C THR A 202 17.32 2.45 -1.53
N THR A 203 17.67 3.24 -0.51
CA THR A 203 16.87 4.38 -0.05
C THR A 203 16.85 5.55 -1.03
N GLY A 204 18.01 5.99 -1.52
CA GLY A 204 18.14 7.25 -2.23
C GLY A 204 17.64 7.21 -3.66
N GLY A 205 18.22 6.33 -4.49
CA GLY A 205 17.89 6.22 -5.91
C GLY A 205 16.44 5.82 -6.14
N TYR A 206 15.93 4.86 -5.35
CA TYR A 206 14.54 4.44 -5.43
C TYR A 206 13.57 5.60 -5.18
N LEU A 207 13.74 6.32 -4.04
CA LEU A 207 12.82 7.40 -3.69
C LEU A 207 12.86 8.55 -4.70
N LEU A 208 14.06 8.92 -5.16
CA LEU A 208 14.23 9.96 -6.18
C LEU A 208 13.49 9.59 -7.46
N TYR A 209 13.66 8.35 -7.93
CA TYR A 209 12.99 7.89 -9.15
C TYR A 209 11.46 7.84 -8.98
N ALA A 210 10.97 7.28 -7.89
CA ALA A 210 9.54 7.19 -7.61
C ALA A 210 8.88 8.59 -7.51
N ALA A 211 9.52 9.53 -6.82
CA ALA A 211 9.01 10.90 -6.70
C ALA A 211 9.02 11.63 -8.05
N TYR A 212 10.15 11.59 -8.76
CA TYR A 212 10.28 12.28 -10.04
C TYR A 212 9.30 11.74 -11.10
N THR A 213 9.22 10.44 -11.25
CA THR A 213 8.33 9.84 -12.25
C THR A 213 6.85 10.02 -11.89
N HIS A 214 6.50 9.97 -10.58
CA HIS A 214 5.13 10.27 -10.17
C HIS A 214 4.73 11.71 -10.51
N GLU A 215 5.61 12.68 -10.26
CA GLU A 215 5.34 14.08 -10.60
C GLU A 215 5.28 14.31 -12.12
N ALA A 216 6.32 13.89 -12.83
CA ALA A 216 6.49 14.20 -14.25
C ALA A 216 5.53 13.43 -15.17
N VAL A 217 5.32 12.12 -14.91
CA VAL A 217 4.48 11.26 -15.78
C VAL A 217 2.99 11.58 -15.61
N PHE A 218 2.57 11.88 -14.40
CA PHE A 218 1.15 12.18 -14.11
C PHE A 218 0.83 13.68 -14.14
N ASP A 219 1.79 14.56 -14.50
CA ASP A 219 1.58 16.01 -14.50
C ASP A 219 0.91 16.46 -13.21
N LEU A 220 1.50 16.03 -12.08
CA LEU A 220 0.89 16.18 -10.75
C LEU A 220 0.63 17.64 -10.41
N ARG A 221 -0.58 17.94 -9.96
CA ARG A 221 -1.01 19.27 -9.47
C ARG A 221 -1.34 19.21 -7.99
N GLU A 222 -1.28 20.38 -7.33
CA GLU A 222 -1.46 20.45 -5.87
C GLU A 222 -2.82 19.92 -5.40
N ASP A 223 -3.88 20.12 -6.19
CA ASP A 223 -5.26 19.75 -5.85
C ASP A 223 -5.66 18.37 -6.36
N ASP A 224 -4.74 17.61 -6.97
CA ASP A 224 -5.05 16.30 -7.49
C ASP A 224 -5.37 15.31 -6.38
N ILE A 225 -6.42 14.51 -6.62
CA ILE A 225 -6.66 13.27 -5.90
C ILE A 225 -6.22 12.13 -6.82
N TYR A 226 -5.11 11.53 -6.46
CA TYR A 226 -4.46 10.49 -7.22
C TYR A 226 -4.87 9.12 -6.69
N TRP A 227 -5.33 8.25 -7.58
CA TRP A 227 -5.69 6.89 -7.24
C TRP A 227 -4.98 5.85 -8.09
N CYS A 228 -4.09 5.09 -7.47
CA CYS A 228 -3.51 3.87 -8.02
C CYS A 228 -4.23 2.66 -7.42
N THR A 229 -4.75 1.77 -8.27
CA THR A 229 -5.51 0.59 -7.82
C THR A 229 -4.64 -0.63 -7.50
N ALA A 230 -3.33 -0.48 -7.52
CA ALA A 230 -2.40 -1.53 -7.13
C ALA A 230 -2.50 -1.84 -5.63
N ASP A 231 -1.89 -2.94 -5.23
CA ASP A 231 -1.72 -3.31 -3.82
C ASP A 231 -0.29 -3.04 -3.37
N VAL A 232 -0.10 -2.65 -2.10
CA VAL A 232 1.24 -2.42 -1.55
C VAL A 232 2.11 -3.69 -1.50
N GLY A 233 1.55 -4.87 -1.68
CA GLY A 233 2.27 -6.11 -1.89
C GLY A 233 3.03 -6.18 -3.23
N TRP A 234 2.86 -5.21 -4.12
CA TRP A 234 3.53 -5.08 -5.41
C TRP A 234 4.35 -3.80 -5.48
N VAL A 235 5.38 -3.78 -6.35
CA VAL A 235 6.25 -2.60 -6.49
C VAL A 235 5.47 -1.34 -6.91
N THR A 236 4.44 -1.49 -7.72
CA THR A 236 3.58 -0.37 -8.11
C THR A 236 2.89 0.25 -6.89
N GLY A 237 2.41 -0.57 -5.95
CA GLY A 237 1.83 -0.06 -4.71
C GLY A 237 2.85 0.65 -3.81
N HIS A 238 4.06 0.10 -3.68
CA HIS A 238 5.14 0.78 -2.96
C HIS A 238 5.41 2.17 -3.53
N SER A 239 5.64 2.23 -4.84
CA SER A 239 6.13 3.44 -5.51
C SER A 239 5.05 4.46 -5.78
N TYR A 240 3.82 4.00 -6.14
CA TYR A 240 2.76 4.89 -6.64
C TYR A 240 1.48 4.88 -5.80
N ILE A 241 1.52 4.30 -4.57
CA ILE A 241 0.52 4.58 -3.54
C ILE A 241 1.19 5.28 -2.35
N VAL A 242 2.39 4.81 -1.94
CA VAL A 242 3.05 5.29 -0.73
C VAL A 242 4.18 6.28 -1.04
N TYR A 243 5.32 5.80 -1.56
CA TYR A 243 6.55 6.59 -1.58
C TYR A 243 6.52 7.79 -2.54
N GLY A 244 6.15 7.59 -3.79
CA GLY A 244 6.12 8.67 -4.80
C GLY A 244 5.10 9.75 -4.47
N PRO A 245 3.81 9.40 -4.28
CA PRO A 245 2.79 10.37 -3.94
C PRO A 245 3.09 11.17 -2.67
N LEU A 246 3.49 10.49 -1.59
CA LEU A 246 3.76 11.17 -0.32
C LEU A 246 5.02 12.04 -0.36
N ALA A 247 6.06 11.63 -1.09
CA ALA A 247 7.24 12.48 -1.28
C ALA A 247 6.93 13.78 -2.02
N ASN A 248 5.90 13.77 -2.88
CA ASN A 248 5.42 14.94 -3.63
C ASN A 248 4.31 15.74 -2.90
N GLY A 249 3.91 15.34 -1.71
CA GLY A 249 2.84 16.04 -0.99
C GLY A 249 1.46 15.85 -1.61
N ALA A 250 1.24 14.77 -2.38
CA ALA A 250 -0.02 14.46 -3.03
C ALA A 250 -1.05 13.87 -2.06
N THR A 251 -2.33 13.92 -2.43
CA THR A 251 -3.38 13.10 -1.81
C THR A 251 -3.49 11.78 -2.56
N SER A 252 -3.12 10.67 -1.90
CA SER A 252 -3.18 9.32 -2.46
C SER A 252 -4.39 8.58 -1.93
N LEU A 253 -5.26 8.09 -2.83
CA LEU A 253 -6.39 7.27 -2.46
C LEU A 253 -5.95 5.82 -2.30
N MET A 254 -6.26 5.25 -1.16
CA MET A 254 -5.98 3.88 -0.78
C MET A 254 -7.30 3.10 -0.67
N PHE A 255 -7.46 2.06 -1.47
CA PHE A 255 -8.71 1.32 -1.61
C PHE A 255 -8.55 -0.12 -1.13
N GLU A 256 -9.34 -0.52 -0.13
CA GLU A 256 -9.32 -1.90 0.38
C GLU A 256 -10.09 -2.88 -0.51
N GLY A 257 -11.10 -2.39 -1.23
CA GLY A 257 -12.07 -3.20 -1.96
C GLY A 257 -11.59 -3.80 -3.28
N VAL A 258 -12.55 -4.29 -4.03
CA VAL A 258 -12.36 -4.84 -5.39
C VAL A 258 -13.27 -4.11 -6.39
N PRO A 259 -12.95 -4.15 -7.70
CA PRO A 259 -13.66 -3.34 -8.71
C PRO A 259 -15.13 -3.73 -8.93
N ASN A 260 -15.52 -4.93 -8.52
CA ASN A 260 -16.85 -5.52 -8.78
C ASN A 260 -17.66 -5.80 -7.51
N TYR A 261 -17.35 -5.17 -6.38
CA TYR A 261 -18.12 -5.28 -5.15
C TYR A 261 -18.55 -3.90 -4.63
N PRO A 262 -19.83 -3.70 -4.29
CA PRO A 262 -20.95 -4.66 -4.37
C PRO A 262 -21.42 -4.95 -5.81
N ASP A 263 -21.05 -4.12 -6.76
CA ASP A 263 -21.34 -4.27 -8.18
C ASP A 263 -20.23 -3.64 -9.05
N THR A 264 -20.35 -3.77 -10.36
CA THR A 264 -19.35 -3.33 -11.35
C THR A 264 -19.24 -1.81 -11.53
N SER A 265 -20.06 -1.02 -10.83
CA SER A 265 -19.95 0.44 -10.78
C SER A 265 -18.97 0.92 -9.70
N ARG A 266 -18.42 0.03 -8.88
CA ARG A 266 -17.65 0.39 -7.67
C ARG A 266 -16.54 1.39 -7.94
N PHE A 267 -15.69 1.15 -8.93
CA PHE A 267 -14.57 2.06 -9.25
C PHE A 267 -15.08 3.44 -9.68
N TRP A 268 -16.11 3.48 -10.46
CA TRP A 268 -16.68 4.71 -10.99
C TRP A 268 -17.36 5.54 -9.89
N ASN A 269 -18.02 4.86 -8.96
CA ASN A 269 -18.61 5.49 -7.78
C ASN A 269 -17.52 6.07 -6.85
N VAL A 270 -16.39 5.39 -6.69
CA VAL A 270 -15.24 5.89 -5.91
C VAL A 270 -14.64 7.14 -6.56
N ILE A 271 -14.51 7.14 -7.89
CA ILE A 271 -14.03 8.31 -8.65
C ILE A 271 -14.94 9.52 -8.41
N ASP A 272 -16.26 9.34 -8.53
CA ASP A 272 -17.21 10.43 -8.32
C ASP A 272 -17.30 10.89 -6.86
N LYS A 273 -17.32 9.94 -5.93
CA LYS A 273 -17.39 10.20 -4.48
C LYS A 273 -16.22 11.07 -4.01
N HIS A 274 -15.02 10.72 -4.45
CA HIS A 274 -13.79 11.36 -3.98
C HIS A 274 -13.21 12.39 -4.95
N LYS A 275 -13.87 12.62 -6.08
CA LYS A 275 -13.38 13.56 -7.10
C LYS A 275 -11.97 13.22 -7.59
N VAL A 276 -11.72 11.94 -7.83
CA VAL A 276 -10.44 11.47 -8.34
C VAL A 276 -10.11 12.16 -9.66
N SER A 277 -8.91 12.72 -9.75
CA SER A 277 -8.45 13.45 -10.94
C SER A 277 -7.48 12.63 -11.79
N ILE A 278 -6.73 11.72 -11.16
CA ILE A 278 -5.80 10.81 -11.83
C ILE A 278 -6.16 9.38 -11.44
N PHE A 279 -6.46 8.54 -12.44
CA PHE A 279 -6.84 7.14 -12.23
C PHE A 279 -5.83 6.21 -12.91
N TYR A 280 -5.11 5.43 -12.13
CA TYR A 280 -3.99 4.57 -12.55
C TYR A 280 -4.28 3.12 -12.21
N THR A 281 -4.43 2.26 -13.22
CA THR A 281 -4.86 0.86 -13.03
C THR A 281 -4.19 -0.08 -14.03
N ALA A 282 -4.46 -1.38 -13.87
CA ALA A 282 -3.88 -2.41 -14.75
C ALA A 282 -4.82 -2.77 -15.91
N PRO A 283 -4.28 -3.10 -17.11
CA PRO A 283 -5.07 -3.59 -18.24
C PRO A 283 -5.97 -4.79 -17.92
N THR A 284 -5.54 -5.67 -17.02
CA THR A 284 -6.37 -6.79 -16.55
C THR A 284 -7.66 -6.30 -15.88
N ALA A 285 -7.59 -5.27 -15.05
CA ALA A 285 -8.78 -4.66 -14.43
C ALA A 285 -9.66 -3.98 -15.48
N ILE A 286 -9.05 -3.25 -16.42
CA ILE A 286 -9.76 -2.58 -17.52
C ILE A 286 -10.53 -3.62 -18.36
N ARG A 287 -9.88 -4.71 -18.78
CA ARG A 287 -10.53 -5.78 -19.56
C ARG A 287 -11.65 -6.48 -18.80
N ALA A 288 -11.48 -6.68 -17.49
CA ALA A 288 -12.53 -7.27 -16.66
C ALA A 288 -13.77 -6.36 -16.63
N LEU A 289 -13.57 -5.05 -16.39
CA LEU A 289 -14.66 -4.07 -16.34
C LEU A 289 -15.30 -3.84 -17.72
N MET A 290 -14.52 -3.85 -18.80
CA MET A 290 -15.02 -3.73 -20.18
C MET A 290 -16.01 -4.85 -20.54
N ARG A 291 -15.79 -6.08 -20.04
CA ARG A 291 -16.71 -7.23 -20.26
C ARG A 291 -18.09 -7.02 -19.63
N GLU A 292 -18.18 -6.19 -18.60
CA GLU A 292 -19.42 -5.85 -17.92
C GLU A 292 -20.24 -4.76 -18.67
N GLY A 293 -19.72 -4.29 -19.81
CA GLY A 293 -20.36 -3.28 -20.65
C GLY A 293 -20.12 -1.84 -20.17
N GLU A 294 -20.77 -0.91 -20.84
CA GLU A 294 -20.57 0.53 -20.62
C GLU A 294 -21.53 1.13 -19.58
N GLU A 295 -22.68 0.49 -19.35
CA GLU A 295 -23.72 1.00 -18.45
C GLU A 295 -23.24 1.31 -17.04
N PRO A 296 -22.41 0.45 -16.38
CA PRO A 296 -21.89 0.77 -15.04
C PRO A 296 -21.06 2.05 -15.03
N VAL A 297 -20.29 2.30 -16.10
CA VAL A 297 -19.46 3.48 -16.26
C VAL A 297 -20.30 4.73 -16.49
N LYS A 298 -21.27 4.65 -17.44
CA LYS A 298 -22.10 5.79 -17.87
C LYS A 298 -23.08 6.28 -16.80
N LYS A 299 -23.35 5.49 -15.77
CA LYS A 299 -24.15 5.91 -14.60
C LYS A 299 -23.46 6.95 -13.72
N THR A 300 -22.17 7.16 -13.91
CA THR A 300 -21.36 8.09 -13.14
C THR A 300 -20.85 9.24 -14.02
N SER A 301 -20.55 10.36 -13.39
CA SER A 301 -20.09 11.55 -14.12
C SER A 301 -18.62 11.46 -14.53
N ARG A 302 -17.75 11.01 -13.60
CA ARG A 302 -16.28 10.98 -13.76
C ARG A 302 -15.68 12.34 -14.23
N ALA A 303 -16.44 13.41 -14.06
CA ALA A 303 -16.06 14.75 -14.56
C ALA A 303 -14.74 15.26 -13.94
N SER A 304 -14.37 14.75 -12.77
CA SER A 304 -13.11 15.10 -12.08
C SER A 304 -11.87 14.50 -12.75
N LEU A 305 -12.00 13.41 -13.50
CA LEU A 305 -10.87 12.78 -14.18
C LEU A 305 -10.26 13.73 -15.21
N ARG A 306 -8.95 13.87 -15.15
CA ARG A 306 -8.16 14.62 -16.13
C ARG A 306 -7.07 13.77 -16.81
N LEU A 307 -6.65 12.69 -16.16
CA LEU A 307 -5.61 11.80 -16.67
C LEU A 307 -5.88 10.36 -16.25
N LEU A 308 -5.64 9.44 -17.17
CA LEU A 308 -5.71 8.01 -16.98
C LEU A 308 -4.31 7.40 -17.09
N GLY A 309 -4.07 6.31 -16.38
CA GLY A 309 -2.81 5.59 -16.46
C GLY A 309 -3.00 4.08 -16.53
N SER A 310 -2.06 3.40 -17.17
CA SER A 310 -2.00 1.95 -17.33
C SER A 310 -0.64 1.41 -16.86
N VAL A 311 -0.64 0.27 -16.18
CA VAL A 311 0.57 -0.34 -15.62
C VAL A 311 0.44 -1.85 -15.44
N GLY A 312 1.57 -2.53 -15.47
CA GLY A 312 1.72 -3.92 -15.04
C GLY A 312 1.78 -4.93 -16.19
N GLU A 313 1.21 -4.61 -17.33
CA GLU A 313 1.27 -5.39 -18.57
C GLU A 313 0.98 -4.50 -19.79
N PRO A 314 1.34 -4.91 -21.02
CA PRO A 314 0.93 -4.19 -22.21
C PRO A 314 -0.58 -4.11 -22.34
N ILE A 315 -1.10 -2.93 -22.66
CA ILE A 315 -2.51 -2.73 -22.94
C ILE A 315 -2.79 -2.96 -24.43
N ASN A 316 -3.78 -3.82 -24.73
CA ASN A 316 -4.19 -4.05 -26.13
C ASN A 316 -5.03 -2.87 -26.66
N PRO A 317 -5.03 -2.63 -27.99
CA PRO A 317 -5.71 -1.47 -28.59
C PRO A 317 -7.20 -1.34 -28.26
N GLU A 318 -7.91 -2.45 -28.15
CA GLU A 318 -9.34 -2.46 -27.83
C GLU A 318 -9.59 -1.96 -26.39
N ALA A 319 -8.85 -2.47 -25.42
CA ALA A 319 -8.95 -2.04 -24.03
C ALA A 319 -8.49 -0.58 -23.86
N TRP A 320 -7.46 -0.15 -24.61
CA TRP A 320 -7.00 1.23 -24.62
C TRP A 320 -8.08 2.18 -25.13
N ARG A 321 -8.76 1.85 -26.27
CA ARG A 321 -9.85 2.67 -26.82
C ARG A 321 -11.02 2.76 -25.85
N TRP A 322 -11.45 1.62 -25.30
CA TRP A 322 -12.53 1.62 -24.31
C TRP A 322 -12.18 2.48 -23.08
N TYR A 323 -10.94 2.38 -22.61
CA TYR A 323 -10.47 3.18 -21.49
C TYR A 323 -10.47 4.68 -21.82
N TYR A 324 -10.03 5.05 -23.02
CA TYR A 324 -10.05 6.44 -23.49
C TYR A 324 -11.47 6.96 -23.75
N GLU A 325 -12.25 6.23 -24.55
CA GLU A 325 -13.56 6.69 -25.03
C GLU A 325 -14.64 6.62 -23.95
N VAL A 326 -14.70 5.50 -23.21
CA VAL A 326 -15.77 5.24 -22.25
C VAL A 326 -15.43 5.78 -20.86
N VAL A 327 -14.26 5.43 -20.31
CA VAL A 327 -13.89 5.88 -18.97
C VAL A 327 -13.47 7.33 -18.97
N GLY A 328 -12.66 7.74 -19.94
CA GLY A 328 -12.10 9.07 -20.07
C GLY A 328 -12.98 10.07 -20.84
N ASP A 329 -14.16 9.65 -21.32
CA ASP A 329 -15.06 10.47 -22.15
C ASP A 329 -14.33 11.15 -23.33
N SER A 330 -13.37 10.47 -23.96
CA SER A 330 -12.50 10.96 -25.04
C SER A 330 -11.77 12.28 -24.75
N ARG A 331 -11.61 12.65 -23.49
CA ARG A 331 -10.98 13.91 -23.03
C ARG A 331 -9.76 13.72 -22.14
N CYS A 332 -9.61 12.53 -21.50
CA CYS A 332 -8.51 12.25 -20.60
C CYS A 332 -7.38 11.55 -21.38
N PRO A 333 -6.18 12.12 -21.45
CA PRO A 333 -5.04 11.40 -22.02
C PRO A 333 -4.73 10.16 -21.17
N ILE A 334 -4.12 9.16 -21.83
CA ILE A 334 -3.65 7.94 -21.16
C ILE A 334 -2.13 7.95 -21.16
N VAL A 335 -1.52 7.77 -19.99
CA VAL A 335 -0.11 7.44 -19.85
C VAL A 335 0.02 5.93 -19.66
N ASP A 336 0.66 5.26 -20.60
CA ASP A 336 0.95 3.83 -20.52
C ASP A 336 2.38 3.66 -20.03
N THR A 337 2.52 3.01 -18.88
CA THR A 337 3.81 2.94 -18.17
C THR A 337 4.33 1.51 -18.16
N TRP A 338 5.63 1.35 -18.28
CA TRP A 338 6.30 0.07 -18.18
C TRP A 338 7.45 0.13 -17.18
N TRP A 339 7.47 -0.84 -16.28
CA TRP A 339 8.55 -1.06 -15.33
C TRP A 339 8.43 -2.45 -14.69
N GLN A 340 9.44 -2.84 -13.94
CA GLN A 340 9.50 -4.11 -13.23
C GLN A 340 9.92 -3.87 -11.78
N THR A 341 9.82 -4.91 -10.95
CA THR A 341 10.28 -4.86 -9.55
C THR A 341 11.80 -4.62 -9.50
N GLU A 342 12.52 -5.21 -10.43
CA GLU A 342 13.96 -5.02 -10.63
C GLU A 342 14.28 -3.61 -11.14
#